data_6affe83dfcd60e8a5de075b8364147b3
#
_entry.id   6affe83dfcd60e8a5de075b8364147b3
#
_cell.length_a   1.000
_cell.length_b   1.000
_cell.length_c   1.000
_cell.angle_alpha   90.00
_cell.angle_beta   90.00
_cell.angle_gamma   90.00
#
_symmetry.space_group_name_H-M   'P 1'
#
loop_
_entity.id
_entity.type
_entity.pdbx_description
1 polymer ?
#
loop_
_entity_poly.entity_id
_entity_poly.type
_entity_poly.pdbx_seq_one_letter_code
_entity_poly.pdbx_strand_id
1 'polypeptide(L)' 'MKTKTYTDELRAKSVQQLNEELVSQKKELFNLRFQNATNQLDNSARIKDVRRNIARIQTVIAEKAK' A
#
# COMPACT_ATOMS: atom_id res chain seq x y z
N MET A 1 3.80 13.12 5.28
CA MET A 1 4.27 12.73 3.96
C MET A 1 3.37 13.32 2.88
N LYS A 2 3.96 13.83 1.84
CA LYS A 2 3.19 14.40 0.74
C LYS A 2 2.79 13.29 -0.22
N THR A 3 1.51 13.19 -0.48
CA THR A 3 0.97 12.17 -1.38
C THR A 3 1.60 12.22 -2.76
N LYS A 4 1.81 13.42 -3.25
CA LYS A 4 2.40 13.61 -4.59
C LYS A 4 3.80 13.01 -4.68
N THR A 5 4.63 13.21 -3.67
CA THR A 5 5.98 12.67 -3.67
C THR A 5 5.96 11.15 -3.71
N TYR A 6 5.09 10.54 -2.91
CA TYR A 6 4.98 9.08 -2.89
C TYR A 6 4.52 8.55 -4.24
N THR A 7 3.55 9.21 -4.85
CA THR A 7 3.04 8.80 -6.16
C THR A 7 4.13 8.93 -7.23
N ASP A 8 4.92 10.01 -7.17
CA ASP A 8 6.01 10.19 -8.12
C ASP A 8 7.06 9.09 -7.99
N GLU A 9 7.37 8.69 -6.76
CA GLU A 9 8.29 7.58 -6.53
C GLU A 9 7.75 6.28 -7.11
N LEU A 10 6.46 6.03 -6.93
CA LEU A 10 5.84 4.84 -7.50
C LEU A 10 5.91 4.83 -9.02
N ARG A 11 5.71 5.97 -9.64
CA ARG A 11 5.75 6.08 -11.10
C ARG A 11 7.15 5.82 -11.64
N ALA A 12 8.17 6.07 -10.84
CA ALA A 12 9.55 5.83 -11.26
C ALA A 12 9.91 4.35 -11.21
N LYS A 13 9.12 3.53 -10.54
CA LYS A 13 9.40 2.10 -10.40
C LYS A 13 8.85 1.33 -11.58
N SER A 14 9.44 0.17 -11.87
CA SER A 14 8.92 -0.72 -12.88
C SER A 14 7.67 -1.43 -12.38
N VAL A 15 6.89 -1.99 -13.31
CA VAL A 15 5.69 -2.73 -12.95
C VAL A 15 6.02 -3.90 -12.03
N GLN A 16 7.15 -4.57 -12.28
CA GLN A 16 7.57 -5.68 -11.43
C GLN A 16 7.83 -5.21 -10.00
N GLN A 17 8.54 -4.09 -9.85
CA GLN A 17 8.79 -3.53 -8.51
C GLN A 17 7.49 -3.12 -7.83
N LEU A 18 6.57 -2.55 -8.59
CA LEU A 18 5.27 -2.14 -8.05
C LEU A 18 4.47 -3.35 -7.58
N ASN A 19 4.52 -4.45 -8.33
CA ASN A 19 3.83 -5.67 -7.92
C ASN A 19 4.42 -6.24 -6.64
N GLU A 20 5.73 -6.20 -6.49
CA GLU A 20 6.39 -6.64 -5.27
C GLU A 20 5.99 -5.77 -4.09
N GLU A 21 5.97 -4.46 -4.31
CA GLU A 21 5.53 -3.52 -3.29
C GLU A 21 4.08 -3.78 -2.88
N LEU A 22 3.23 -4.04 -3.87
CA LEU A 22 1.82 -4.31 -3.63
C LEU A 22 1.64 -5.56 -2.76
N VAL A 23 2.37 -6.62 -3.08
CA VAL A 23 2.31 -7.85 -2.29
C VAL A 23 2.76 -7.60 -0.86
N SER A 24 3.85 -6.84 -0.70
CA SER A 24 4.36 -6.50 0.62
C SER A 24 3.33 -5.73 1.43
N GLN A 25 2.68 -4.74 0.81
CA GLN A 25 1.66 -3.94 1.50
C GLN A 25 0.43 -4.77 1.86
N LYS A 26 0.04 -5.69 0.99
CA LYS A 26 -1.09 -6.57 1.29
C LYS A 26 -0.78 -7.49 2.48
N LYS A 27 0.44 -7.99 2.56
CA LYS A 27 0.84 -8.81 3.70
C LYS A 27 0.80 -8.00 4.99
N GLU A 28 1.28 -6.77 4.94
CA GLU A 28 1.26 -5.89 6.11
C GLU A 28 -0.17 -5.60 6.54
N LEU A 29 -1.06 -5.33 5.58
CA LEU A 29 -2.46 -5.09 5.89
C LEU A 29 -3.08 -6.30 6.57
N PHE A 30 -2.81 -7.50 6.06
CA PHE A 30 -3.33 -8.72 6.64
C PHE A 30 -2.86 -8.88 8.08
N ASN A 31 -1.57 -8.65 8.33
CA ASN A 31 -1.01 -8.75 9.67
C ASN A 31 -1.63 -7.72 10.62
N LEU A 32 -1.81 -6.49 10.15
CA LEU A 32 -2.42 -5.45 10.97
C LEU A 32 -3.87 -5.78 11.32
N ARG A 33 -4.61 -6.32 10.37
CA ARG A 33 -5.99 -6.74 10.64
C ARG A 33 -6.03 -7.86 11.67
N PHE A 34 -5.11 -8.80 11.54
CA PHE A 34 -5.05 -9.91 12.48
C PHE A 34 -4.73 -9.42 13.88
N GLN A 35 -3.75 -8.54 14.01
CA GLN A 35 -3.39 -7.98 15.31
C GLN A 35 -4.53 -7.17 15.90
N ASN A 36 -5.21 -6.40 15.07
CA ASN A 36 -6.33 -5.59 15.54
C ASN A 36 -7.47 -6.48 16.05
N ALA A 37 -7.72 -7.59 15.38
CA ALA A 37 -8.77 -8.50 15.77
C ALA A 37 -8.47 -9.20 17.09
N THR A 38 -7.20 -9.50 17.37
CA THR A 38 -6.82 -10.23 18.57
C THR A 38 -6.57 -9.35 19.76
N ASN A 39 -5.99 -8.16 19.55
CA ASN A 39 -5.53 -7.31 20.64
C ASN A 39 -6.28 -6.00 20.76
N GLN A 40 -7.13 -5.69 19.81
CA GLN A 40 -7.91 -4.43 19.79
C GLN A 40 -7.01 -3.21 19.91
N LEU A 41 -5.84 -3.28 19.31
CA LEU A 41 -4.92 -2.17 19.30
C LEU A 41 -5.39 -1.06 18.37
N ASP A 42 -4.95 0.17 18.66
CA ASP A 42 -5.31 1.32 17.87
C ASP A 42 -4.51 1.37 16.58
N ASN A 43 -4.67 0.37 15.74
CA ASN A 43 -3.99 0.31 14.45
C ASN A 43 -4.87 0.75 13.29
N SER A 44 -6.04 1.32 13.59
CA SER A 44 -6.97 1.69 12.52
C SER A 44 -6.38 2.76 11.60
N ALA A 45 -5.63 3.72 12.15
CA ALA A 45 -4.99 4.73 11.32
C ALA A 45 -3.96 4.12 10.40
N ARG A 46 -3.16 3.18 10.91
CA ARG A 46 -2.16 2.51 10.09
C ARG A 46 -2.80 1.64 9.03
N ILE A 47 -3.89 0.97 9.37
CA ILE A 47 -4.63 0.18 8.38
C ILE A 47 -5.12 1.07 7.24
N LYS A 48 -5.64 2.23 7.57
CA LYS A 48 -6.08 3.18 6.54
C LYS A 48 -4.92 3.62 5.66
N ASP A 49 -3.77 3.90 6.26
CA ASP A 49 -2.60 4.32 5.50
C ASP A 49 -2.14 3.22 4.54
N VAL A 50 -2.08 1.98 5.02
CA VAL A 50 -1.68 0.87 4.18
C VAL A 50 -2.67 0.66 3.05
N ARG A 51 -3.96 0.76 3.33
CA ARG A 51 -4.99 0.63 2.29
C ARG A 51 -4.84 1.72 1.23
N ARG A 52 -4.55 2.94 1.63
CA ARG A 52 -4.31 4.04 0.69
C ARG A 52 -3.10 3.76 -0.18
N ASN A 53 -2.03 3.26 0.45
CA ASN A 53 -0.83 2.93 -0.29
C ASN A 53 -1.09 1.84 -1.32
N ILE A 54 -1.85 0.83 -0.95
CA ILE A 54 -2.24 -0.24 -1.88
C ILE A 54 -3.01 0.35 -3.06
N ALA A 55 -3.97 1.22 -2.79
CA ALA A 55 -4.76 1.84 -3.85
C ALA A 55 -3.89 2.66 -4.80
N ARG A 56 -2.94 3.41 -4.25
CA ARG A 56 -2.02 4.20 -5.06
C ARG A 56 -1.15 3.32 -5.95
N ILE A 57 -0.62 2.24 -5.38
CA ILE A 57 0.21 1.31 -6.14
C ILE A 57 -0.61 0.69 -7.28
N GLN A 58 -1.82 0.27 -7.00
CA GLN A 58 -2.70 -0.30 -8.02
C GLN A 58 -3.00 0.71 -9.12
N THR A 59 -3.23 1.96 -8.75
CA THR A 59 -3.49 3.01 -9.71
C THR A 59 -2.31 3.21 -10.65
N VAL A 60 -1.10 3.26 -10.09
CA VAL A 60 0.10 3.45 -10.91
C VAL A 60 0.33 2.24 -11.81
N ILE A 61 0.09 1.04 -11.30
CA ILE A 61 0.21 -0.16 -12.12
C ILE A 61 -0.77 -0.11 -13.29
N ALA A 62 -2.00 0.30 -13.03
CA ALA A 62 -3.01 0.42 -14.09
C ALA A 62 -2.60 1.46 -15.13
N GLU A 63 -2.01 2.57 -14.70
CA GLU A 63 -1.51 3.59 -15.63
C GLU A 63 -0.42 3.02 -16.53
N LYS A 64 0.49 2.24 -15.95
CA LYS A 64 1.59 1.68 -16.73
C LYS A 64 1.15 0.54 -17.65
N ALA A 65 0.03 -0.08 -17.33
CA ALA A 65 -0.48 -1.21 -18.11
C ALA A 65 -1.23 -0.78 -19.35
N LYS A 66 -1.54 0.50 -19.47
CA LYS A 66 -2.23 1.00 -20.65
C LYS A 66 -1.32 1.06 -21.87
#